data_8ffc729784e752b030768153f57ba3e9
#
_entry.id   8ffc729784e752b030768153f57ba3e9
#
_cell.length_a   1.000
_cell.length_b   1.000
_cell.length_c   1.000
_cell.angle_alpha   90.00
_cell.angle_beta   90.00
_cell.angle_gamma   90.00
#
_symmetry.space_group_name_H-M   'P 1'
#
loop_
_entity.id
_entity.type
_entity.pdbx_description
1 polymer ?
#
loop_
_entity_poly.entity_id
_entity_poly.type
_entity_poly.pdbx_seq_one_letter_code
_entity_poly.pdbx_strand_id
1 'polypeptide(L)'
;VTPEEWHFLTRLDVSGLALLPRGDGGTREGLVQVVPTLMLDGGAEFGVNLEAPVRLRLWGGERYAGVIHQEDWDSLSDWGQVIRALKLGSNEAPLALWMGALDSYSLLSGHLVRRYSNRINPDYHPAGGFLTGTLGPLYVEAFASDVLGARLFGAEAEVDLEHVLFGRSVQAGRYTLAVSAVHEGGRGEGTSPEITLAHLDGTAVVWARSSFELHLLAGWGGRPGTGGAWGAVAGVGADAETPSLNARLRLEARRQHGGFRQGAFGPDYELARFRAAGASRQPLAEAPFPEGASVYAEADVGWDAERLVGRMQRHLSFSWAVEVFTSRRVDTDGRIALQLFERNLELALSVLGVGLGRPGARYLVAGELRWRFASRLYALGRGGTPLFPQTDGSLRPGAQASLGVGVDNAR
;
A
#
# COMPACT_ATOMS: atom_id res chain seq x y z
N VAL A 1 18.44 7.08 -29.14
CA VAL A 1 17.61 7.49 -27.99
C VAL A 1 16.81 8.69 -28.48
N THR A 2 15.52 8.49 -28.80
CA THR A 2 14.59 9.60 -29.04
C THR A 2 14.50 10.38 -27.73
N PRO A 3 14.58 11.74 -27.77
CA PRO A 3 14.38 12.53 -26.57
C PRO A 3 12.99 12.17 -25.99
N GLU A 4 12.94 11.66 -24.78
CA GLU A 4 11.69 11.45 -24.08
C GLU A 4 11.04 12.83 -23.92
N GLU A 5 9.84 13.00 -24.45
CA GLU A 5 9.12 14.25 -24.30
C GLU A 5 8.70 14.40 -22.84
N TRP A 6 9.16 15.47 -22.22
CA TRP A 6 8.74 15.84 -20.87
C TRP A 6 7.28 16.23 -20.86
N HIS A 7 6.50 15.60 -20.01
CA HIS A 7 5.10 15.92 -19.82
C HIS A 7 4.91 16.71 -18.53
N PHE A 8 4.33 17.88 -18.67
CA PHE A 8 4.02 18.76 -17.55
C PHE A 8 2.50 18.84 -17.38
N LEU A 9 2.01 18.48 -16.20
CA LEU A 9 0.60 18.57 -15.85
C LEU A 9 0.43 19.37 -14.56
N THR A 10 -0.46 20.33 -14.62
CA THR A 10 -0.97 21.05 -13.46
C THR A 10 -2.44 20.72 -13.25
N ARG A 11 -2.82 20.56 -12.00
CA ARG A 11 -4.19 20.27 -11.62
C ARG A 11 -4.57 21.03 -10.36
N LEU A 12 -5.81 21.47 -10.31
CA LEU A 12 -6.40 22.09 -9.13
C LEU A 12 -7.75 21.44 -8.86
N ASP A 13 -7.89 20.79 -7.72
CA ASP A 13 -9.12 20.19 -7.24
C ASP A 13 -9.69 21.03 -6.09
N VAL A 14 -10.99 21.26 -6.13
CA VAL A 14 -11.73 21.92 -5.04
C VAL A 14 -12.93 21.07 -4.70
N SER A 15 -13.05 20.66 -3.43
CA SER A 15 -14.14 19.80 -2.98
C SER A 15 -14.63 20.18 -1.59
N GLY A 16 -15.93 20.00 -1.36
CA GLY A 16 -16.49 19.95 -0.02
C GLY A 16 -16.25 18.56 0.57
N LEU A 17 -15.80 18.49 1.81
CA LEU A 17 -15.52 17.27 2.55
C LEU A 17 -16.30 17.30 3.86
N ALA A 18 -17.05 16.24 4.15
CA ALA A 18 -17.70 16.03 5.43
C ALA A 18 -17.09 14.83 6.16
N LEU A 19 -16.66 15.03 7.39
CA LEU A 19 -16.15 14.00 8.30
C LEU A 19 -17.21 13.77 9.38
N LEU A 20 -17.68 12.52 9.48
CA LEU A 20 -18.85 12.15 10.31
C LEU A 20 -18.51 10.94 11.20
N PRO A 21 -17.66 11.10 12.23
CA PRO A 21 -17.42 10.03 13.20
C PRO A 21 -18.70 9.66 13.94
N ARG A 22 -18.90 8.38 14.24
CA ARG A 22 -20.06 7.87 14.99
C ARG A 22 -19.86 8.04 16.49
N GLY A 23 -20.97 8.31 17.22
CA GLY A 23 -21.03 8.36 18.67
C GLY A 23 -20.97 9.78 19.25
N ASP A 24 -21.19 9.87 20.57
CA ASP A 24 -21.41 11.14 21.28
C ASP A 24 -20.14 11.94 21.61
N GLY A 25 -18.97 11.54 21.17
CA GLY A 25 -17.72 12.25 21.44
C GLY A 25 -16.94 12.61 20.18
N GLY A 26 -17.46 12.29 18.99
CA GLY A 26 -16.80 12.63 17.73
C GLY A 26 -17.25 13.98 17.20
N THR A 27 -16.31 14.86 16.95
CA THR A 27 -16.60 16.18 16.37
C THR A 27 -16.90 16.00 14.88
N ARG A 28 -18.15 16.29 14.51
CA ARG A 28 -18.53 16.33 13.09
C ARG A 28 -18.05 17.64 12.50
N GLU A 29 -17.48 17.57 11.32
CA GLU A 29 -16.98 18.77 10.65
C GLU A 29 -17.19 18.73 9.14
N GLY A 30 -17.32 19.92 8.58
CA GLY A 30 -17.34 20.16 7.15
C GLY A 30 -16.19 21.08 6.75
N LEU A 31 -15.48 20.66 5.72
CA LEU A 31 -14.28 21.31 5.24
C LEU A 31 -14.43 21.63 3.75
N VAL A 32 -13.77 22.67 3.29
CA VAL A 32 -13.42 22.83 1.87
C VAL A 32 -11.97 22.40 1.71
N GLN A 33 -11.75 21.47 0.83
CA GLN A 33 -10.42 20.99 0.49
C GLN A 33 -10.01 21.55 -0.88
N VAL A 34 -8.85 22.16 -0.92
CA VAL A 34 -8.20 22.68 -2.15
C VAL A 34 -6.90 21.91 -2.32
N VAL A 35 -6.72 21.25 -3.48
CA VAL A 35 -5.58 20.40 -3.75
C VAL A 35 -4.90 20.84 -5.04
N PRO A 36 -3.91 21.75 -5.00
CA PRO A 36 -3.02 21.99 -6.11
C PRO A 36 -2.10 20.78 -6.33
N THR A 37 -1.92 20.37 -7.56
CA THR A 37 -1.07 19.27 -7.97
C THR A 37 -0.16 19.71 -9.11
N LEU A 38 1.09 19.34 -9.04
CA LEU A 38 2.11 19.54 -10.05
C LEU A 38 2.73 18.20 -10.41
N MET A 39 2.68 17.81 -11.67
CA MET A 39 3.29 16.59 -12.16
C MET A 39 4.30 16.92 -13.27
N LEU A 40 5.48 16.36 -13.16
CA LEU A 40 6.51 16.39 -14.18
C LEU A 40 6.92 14.94 -14.45
N ASP A 41 6.70 14.50 -15.68
CA ASP A 41 7.03 13.15 -16.14
C ASP A 41 8.11 13.23 -17.20
N GLY A 42 9.29 12.72 -16.91
CA GLY A 42 10.44 12.58 -17.82
C GLY A 42 10.59 11.15 -18.33
N GLY A 43 9.50 10.39 -18.39
CA GLY A 43 9.46 9.03 -18.89
C GLY A 43 9.88 7.96 -17.90
N ALA A 44 10.71 7.00 -18.34
CA ALA A 44 11.08 5.86 -17.50
C ALA A 44 12.01 6.26 -16.35
N GLU A 45 12.87 7.25 -16.53
CA GLU A 45 13.97 7.57 -15.62
C GLU A 45 13.62 8.56 -14.52
N PHE A 46 12.62 9.42 -14.75
CA PHE A 46 12.31 10.52 -13.84
C PHE A 46 10.82 10.81 -13.79
N GLY A 47 10.29 11.02 -12.61
CA GLY A 47 8.92 11.49 -12.41
C GLY A 47 8.77 12.19 -11.06
N VAL A 48 8.05 13.31 -11.05
CA VAL A 48 7.70 14.04 -9.82
C VAL A 48 6.21 14.34 -9.83
N ASN A 49 5.53 14.04 -8.74
CA ASN A 49 4.15 14.43 -8.47
C ASN A 49 4.09 15.06 -7.09
N LEU A 50 3.82 16.34 -7.04
CA LEU A 50 3.66 17.12 -5.81
C LEU A 50 2.19 17.47 -5.63
N GLU A 51 1.71 17.34 -4.41
CA GLU A 51 0.33 17.62 -4.01
C GLU A 51 0.32 18.32 -2.65
N ALA A 52 -0.43 19.39 -2.50
CA ALA A 52 -0.51 20.13 -1.25
C ALA A 52 -1.97 20.33 -0.83
N PRO A 53 -2.60 19.34 -0.18
CA PRO A 53 -3.99 19.46 0.26
C PRO A 53 -4.10 20.51 1.37
N VAL A 54 -4.94 21.52 1.16
CA VAL A 54 -5.27 22.53 2.16
C VAL A 54 -6.75 22.38 2.51
N ARG A 55 -7.05 22.13 3.76
CA ARG A 55 -8.41 21.99 4.29
C ARG A 55 -8.79 23.22 5.11
N LEU A 56 -9.91 23.82 4.74
CA LEU A 56 -10.48 24.99 5.41
C LEU A 56 -11.79 24.58 6.07
N ARG A 57 -11.92 24.82 7.38
CA ARG A 57 -13.11 24.45 8.14
C ARG A 57 -14.25 25.42 7.86
N LEU A 58 -15.41 24.88 7.46
CA LEU A 58 -16.66 25.63 7.25
C LEU A 58 -17.57 25.57 8.47
N TRP A 59 -17.66 24.39 9.10
CA TRP A 59 -18.51 24.16 10.27
C TRP A 59 -18.00 22.98 11.09
N GLY A 60 -18.41 22.92 12.36
CA GLY A 60 -18.01 21.86 13.27
C GLY A 60 -16.60 22.04 13.82
N GLY A 61 -15.99 20.96 14.28
CA GLY A 61 -14.69 20.98 14.92
C GLY A 61 -14.76 21.43 16.40
N GLU A 62 -13.61 21.45 17.07
CA GLU A 62 -13.53 21.96 18.43
C GLU A 62 -13.73 23.47 18.51
N ARG A 63 -14.27 23.97 19.64
CA ARG A 63 -14.72 25.37 19.82
C ARG A 63 -13.66 26.44 19.54
N TYR A 64 -12.36 26.07 19.55
CA TYR A 64 -11.22 26.98 19.34
C TYR A 64 -10.32 26.58 18.16
N ALA A 65 -10.78 25.64 17.36
CA ALA A 65 -10.03 25.22 16.18
C ALA A 65 -10.03 26.33 15.13
N GLY A 66 -8.86 26.61 14.57
CA GLY A 66 -8.67 27.64 13.52
C GLY A 66 -9.41 27.31 12.22
N VAL A 67 -9.42 28.25 11.28
CA VAL A 67 -10.03 28.07 9.95
C VAL A 67 -9.29 27.00 9.14
N ILE A 68 -7.96 26.95 9.27
CA ILE A 68 -7.14 25.90 8.63
C ILE A 68 -7.15 24.68 9.53
N HIS A 69 -7.36 23.50 8.94
CA HIS A 69 -7.26 22.23 9.65
C HIS A 69 -5.78 21.92 9.91
N GLN A 70 -5.31 22.33 11.09
CA GLN A 70 -3.87 22.28 11.45
C GLN A 70 -3.37 20.86 11.69
N GLU A 71 -4.25 19.94 12.05
CA GLU A 71 -3.96 18.52 12.28
C GLU A 71 -3.35 17.83 11.04
N ASP A 72 -3.59 18.39 9.83
CA ASP A 72 -3.00 17.89 8.59
C ASP A 72 -1.50 18.24 8.44
N TRP A 73 -0.93 19.11 9.29
CA TRP A 73 0.39 19.70 9.11
C TRP A 73 1.17 19.84 10.42
N ASP A 74 0.74 19.18 11.49
CA ASP A 74 1.28 19.38 12.84
C ASP A 74 2.53 18.55 13.14
N SER A 75 2.81 17.54 12.32
CA SER A 75 4.01 16.70 12.45
C SER A 75 4.92 16.79 11.22
N LEU A 76 6.21 16.47 11.40
CA LEU A 76 7.17 16.40 10.30
C LEU A 76 6.74 15.36 9.25
N SER A 77 6.14 14.27 9.68
CA SER A 77 5.63 13.21 8.80
C SER A 77 4.51 13.70 7.88
N ASP A 78 3.68 14.65 8.33
CA ASP A 78 2.57 15.18 7.54
C ASP A 78 3.06 16.00 6.34
N TRP A 79 4.21 16.66 6.47
CA TRP A 79 4.85 17.32 5.33
C TRP A 79 5.21 16.35 4.20
N GLY A 80 5.34 15.06 4.51
CA GLY A 80 5.49 14.00 3.53
C GLY A 80 4.33 13.91 2.54
N GLN A 81 3.12 14.39 2.90
CA GLN A 81 1.96 14.40 1.99
C GLN A 81 2.20 15.22 0.73
N VAL A 82 3.11 16.19 0.76
CA VAL A 82 3.47 17.01 -0.41
C VAL A 82 4.10 16.16 -1.51
N ILE A 83 4.82 15.11 -1.16
CA ILE A 83 5.43 14.19 -2.11
C ILE A 83 4.43 13.07 -2.41
N ARG A 84 3.66 13.21 -3.47
CA ARG A 84 2.73 12.16 -3.91
C ARG A 84 3.47 11.02 -4.60
N ALA A 85 4.44 11.35 -5.44
CA ALA A 85 5.38 10.42 -6.05
C ALA A 85 6.65 11.14 -6.50
N LEU A 86 7.79 10.54 -6.23
CA LEU A 86 9.09 10.88 -6.81
C LEU A 86 9.71 9.58 -7.31
N LYS A 87 10.07 9.55 -8.59
CA LYS A 87 10.74 8.42 -9.22
C LYS A 87 12.09 8.88 -9.78
N LEU A 88 13.14 8.17 -9.45
CA LEU A 88 14.49 8.34 -9.96
C LEU A 88 15.03 6.98 -10.40
N GLY A 89 15.39 6.86 -11.67
CA GLY A 89 15.80 5.60 -12.30
C GLY A 89 14.64 4.77 -12.83
N SER A 90 14.91 3.98 -13.86
CA SER A 90 13.98 3.01 -14.43
C SER A 90 14.04 1.68 -13.68
N ASN A 91 13.06 0.81 -13.92
CA ASN A 91 13.07 -0.54 -13.35
C ASN A 91 14.24 -1.41 -13.88
N GLU A 92 14.87 -1.00 -15.00
CA GLU A 92 16.02 -1.65 -15.59
C GLU A 92 17.35 -1.02 -15.14
N ALA A 93 17.28 0.11 -14.41
CA ALA A 93 18.47 0.78 -13.90
C ALA A 93 19.12 -0.08 -12.79
N PRO A 94 20.45 -0.06 -12.67
CA PRO A 94 21.13 -0.77 -11.59
C PRO A 94 20.77 -0.26 -10.20
N LEU A 95 20.20 0.96 -10.13
CA LEU A 95 19.67 1.56 -8.91
C LEU A 95 18.47 2.42 -9.26
N ALA A 96 17.36 2.25 -8.55
CA ALA A 96 16.18 3.07 -8.69
C ALA A 96 15.60 3.45 -7.31
N LEU A 97 15.12 4.68 -7.20
CA LEU A 97 14.48 5.20 -6.00
C LEU A 97 13.04 5.61 -6.33
N TRP A 98 12.12 5.20 -5.48
CA TRP A 98 10.76 5.70 -5.47
C TRP A 98 10.41 6.24 -4.08
N MET A 99 9.73 7.39 -4.02
CA MET A 99 9.23 7.97 -2.76
C MET A 99 7.80 8.49 -2.98
N GLY A 100 6.97 8.43 -1.94
CA GLY A 100 5.61 8.98 -1.95
C GLY A 100 4.61 8.16 -1.15
N ALA A 101 3.36 8.12 -1.63
CA ALA A 101 2.31 7.34 -1.01
C ALA A 101 2.50 5.86 -1.34
N LEU A 102 2.78 5.04 -0.34
CA LEU A 102 2.82 3.58 -0.48
C LEU A 102 1.38 3.06 -0.44
N ASP A 103 0.88 2.65 -1.59
CA ASP A 103 -0.45 2.06 -1.72
C ASP A 103 -0.29 0.61 -2.21
N SER A 104 -0.69 -0.37 -1.38
CA SER A 104 -0.57 -1.80 -1.70
C SER A 104 0.88 -2.26 -1.98
N TYR A 105 1.85 -1.69 -1.28
CA TYR A 105 3.26 -2.05 -1.40
C TYR A 105 3.55 -3.44 -0.81
N SER A 106 4.34 -4.24 -1.50
CA SER A 106 4.86 -5.51 -0.99
C SER A 106 6.37 -5.57 -1.20
N LEU A 107 7.10 -5.93 -0.17
CA LEU A 107 8.54 -6.16 -0.25
C LEU A 107 8.75 -7.52 -0.91
N LEU A 108 9.40 -7.55 -2.06
CA LEU A 108 9.72 -8.71 -2.92
C LEU A 108 8.84 -9.97 -2.70
N SER A 109 9.25 -10.88 -1.80
CA SER A 109 8.53 -12.11 -1.47
C SER A 109 7.14 -11.85 -0.87
N GLY A 110 6.98 -10.70 -0.20
CA GLY A 110 5.73 -10.29 0.42
C GLY A 110 5.36 -11.08 1.67
N HIS A 111 6.30 -11.76 2.32
CA HIS A 111 5.99 -12.54 3.52
C HIS A 111 6.13 -11.75 4.82
N LEU A 112 6.83 -10.62 4.84
CA LEU A 112 6.85 -9.70 5.96
C LEU A 112 6.00 -8.46 5.70
N VAL A 113 6.19 -7.81 4.54
CA VAL A 113 5.43 -6.64 4.10
C VAL A 113 4.57 -7.05 2.90
N ARG A 114 3.27 -6.99 3.06
CA ARG A 114 2.33 -7.40 2.02
C ARG A 114 1.18 -6.43 1.89
N ARG A 115 1.01 -5.84 0.70
CA ARG A 115 -0.08 -4.91 0.37
C ARG A 115 -0.19 -3.76 1.38
N TYR A 116 0.96 -3.33 1.89
CA TYR A 116 1.06 -2.28 2.89
C TYR A 116 0.61 -0.93 2.34
N SER A 117 -0.12 -0.16 3.15
CA SER A 117 -0.50 1.22 2.85
C SER A 117 -0.13 2.15 4.00
N ASN A 118 0.60 3.22 3.70
CA ASN A 118 0.90 4.26 4.67
C ASN A 118 -0.13 5.41 4.69
N ARG A 119 -1.26 5.26 3.96
CA ARG A 119 -2.31 6.28 3.80
C ARG A 119 -3.67 5.83 4.30
N ILE A 120 -3.75 4.72 5.04
CA ILE A 120 -5.01 4.19 5.56
C ILE A 120 -5.53 4.98 6.77
N ASN A 121 -4.66 5.64 7.52
CA ASN A 121 -5.01 6.49 8.64
C ASN A 121 -5.34 7.91 8.11
N PRO A 122 -6.55 8.44 8.36
CA PRO A 122 -6.95 9.77 7.89
C PRO A 122 -6.11 10.92 8.46
N ASP A 123 -5.45 10.72 9.61
CA ASP A 123 -4.66 11.75 10.31
C ASP A 123 -3.15 11.55 10.15
N TYR A 124 -2.70 10.64 9.29
CA TYR A 124 -1.28 10.35 9.09
C TYR A 124 -0.99 10.08 7.61
N HIS A 125 -0.26 10.98 6.96
CA HIS A 125 -0.03 10.96 5.51
C HIS A 125 1.46 11.09 5.15
N PRO A 126 2.35 10.21 5.62
CA PRO A 126 3.78 10.31 5.35
C PRO A 126 4.12 10.06 3.87
N ALA A 127 5.29 10.51 3.46
CA ALA A 127 5.97 9.95 2.29
C ALA A 127 6.76 8.73 2.73
N GLY A 128 6.40 7.57 2.21
CA GLY A 128 7.23 6.39 2.26
C GLY A 128 8.20 6.35 1.08
N GLY A 129 9.00 5.30 0.98
CA GLY A 129 9.86 5.11 -0.17
C GLY A 129 10.48 3.73 -0.22
N PHE A 130 10.96 3.35 -1.38
CA PHE A 130 11.76 2.16 -1.55
C PHE A 130 12.90 2.41 -2.56
N LEU A 131 13.99 1.72 -2.33
CA LEU A 131 15.20 1.73 -3.13
C LEU A 131 15.45 0.32 -3.64
N THR A 132 15.63 0.17 -4.94
CA THR A 132 15.96 -1.11 -5.57
C THR A 132 17.35 -1.07 -6.16
N GLY A 133 18.07 -2.19 -6.13
CA GLY A 133 19.39 -2.30 -6.70
C GLY A 133 19.68 -3.69 -7.23
N THR A 134 20.36 -3.77 -8.38
CA THR A 134 20.80 -5.02 -8.99
C THR A 134 22.31 -5.06 -9.13
N LEU A 135 22.93 -6.11 -8.62
CA LEU A 135 24.38 -6.34 -8.71
C LEU A 135 24.64 -7.81 -9.09
N GLY A 136 24.83 -8.06 -10.38
CA GLY A 136 25.00 -9.41 -10.89
C GLY A 136 23.81 -10.31 -10.56
N PRO A 137 24.03 -11.43 -9.84
CA PRO A 137 22.94 -12.33 -9.44
C PRO A 137 22.11 -11.84 -8.25
N LEU A 138 22.52 -10.73 -7.63
CA LEU A 138 21.89 -10.19 -6.43
C LEU A 138 20.95 -9.04 -6.79
N TYR A 139 19.71 -9.14 -6.33
CA TYR A 139 18.75 -8.04 -6.31
C TYR A 139 18.45 -7.65 -4.86
N VAL A 140 18.39 -6.37 -4.59
CA VAL A 140 18.12 -5.84 -3.23
C VAL A 140 17.03 -4.80 -3.31
N GLU A 141 16.09 -4.89 -2.40
CA GLU A 141 15.08 -3.85 -2.17
C GLU A 141 15.08 -3.44 -0.71
N ALA A 142 15.08 -2.13 -0.44
CA ALA A 142 14.94 -1.58 0.90
C ALA A 142 13.81 -0.57 0.90
N PHE A 143 13.04 -0.50 1.99
CA PHE A 143 11.92 0.42 2.11
C PHE A 143 11.86 1.10 3.48
N ALA A 144 11.16 2.25 3.51
CA ALA A 144 10.73 2.92 4.73
C ALA A 144 9.29 3.40 4.58
N SER A 145 8.48 3.23 5.63
CA SER A 145 7.08 3.67 5.64
C SER A 145 6.93 5.19 5.64
N ASP A 146 7.93 5.87 6.18
CA ASP A 146 8.02 7.31 6.34
C ASP A 146 9.49 7.72 6.24
N VAL A 147 9.85 8.46 5.19
CA VAL A 147 11.23 8.90 4.96
C VAL A 147 11.67 10.02 5.92
N LEU A 148 10.73 10.69 6.57
CA LEU A 148 10.99 11.75 7.55
C LEU A 148 10.94 11.26 8.99
N GLY A 149 10.38 10.09 9.24
CA GLY A 149 10.19 9.53 10.56
C GLY A 149 10.47 8.03 10.70
N ALA A 150 11.03 7.38 9.71
CA ALA A 150 11.51 5.98 9.58
C ALA A 150 11.10 5.02 10.73
N ARG A 151 9.81 4.83 10.96
CA ARG A 151 9.32 3.98 12.06
C ARG A 151 9.30 2.51 11.69
N LEU A 152 8.84 2.22 10.48
CA LEU A 152 8.86 0.90 9.88
C LEU A 152 9.79 0.95 8.68
N PHE A 153 10.80 0.11 8.69
CA PHE A 153 11.75 -0.01 7.59
C PHE A 153 12.27 -1.44 7.48
N GLY A 154 12.73 -1.81 6.31
CA GLY A 154 13.25 -3.13 6.08
C GLY A 154 13.93 -3.27 4.74
N ALA A 155 14.50 -4.44 4.53
CA ALA A 155 15.13 -4.79 3.28
C ALA A 155 14.97 -6.29 3.00
N GLU A 156 15.05 -6.63 1.72
CA GLU A 156 15.12 -7.99 1.22
C GLU A 156 16.21 -8.08 0.15
N ALA A 157 16.99 -9.13 0.23
CA ALA A 157 18.03 -9.47 -0.74
C ALA A 157 17.68 -10.81 -1.36
N GLU A 158 17.58 -10.86 -2.68
CA GLU A 158 17.26 -12.03 -3.47
C GLU A 158 18.45 -12.41 -4.35
N VAL A 159 18.78 -13.69 -4.42
CA VAL A 159 19.88 -14.24 -5.21
C VAL A 159 19.32 -15.19 -6.25
N ASP A 160 19.70 -14.99 -7.51
CA ASP A 160 19.47 -15.94 -8.61
C ASP A 160 20.46 -17.10 -8.50
N LEU A 161 19.97 -18.27 -8.09
CA LEU A 161 20.77 -19.46 -7.84
C LEU A 161 21.38 -20.04 -9.13
N GLU A 162 20.67 -19.94 -10.26
CA GLU A 162 21.16 -20.44 -11.54
C GLU A 162 22.39 -19.64 -11.99
N HIS A 163 22.35 -18.31 -11.82
CA HIS A 163 23.47 -17.45 -12.12
C HIS A 163 24.67 -17.71 -11.20
N VAL A 164 24.44 -17.90 -9.90
CA VAL A 164 25.52 -18.19 -8.94
C VAL A 164 26.20 -19.52 -9.24
N LEU A 165 25.43 -20.55 -9.57
CA LEU A 165 25.96 -21.90 -9.80
C LEU A 165 26.62 -22.08 -11.17
N PHE A 166 26.12 -21.41 -12.21
CA PHE A 166 26.53 -21.65 -13.60
C PHE A 166 27.12 -20.41 -14.30
N GLY A 167 27.22 -19.26 -13.59
CA GLY A 167 27.72 -17.99 -14.12
C GLY A 167 26.78 -17.30 -15.12
N ARG A 168 25.65 -17.88 -15.39
CA ARG A 168 24.57 -17.34 -16.25
C ARG A 168 23.25 -17.98 -15.91
N SER A 169 22.16 -17.28 -16.11
CA SER A 169 20.79 -17.80 -16.00
C SER A 169 20.25 -18.10 -17.39
N VAL A 170 19.60 -19.23 -17.58
CA VAL A 170 18.82 -19.51 -18.80
C VAL A 170 17.55 -18.63 -18.77
N GLN A 171 16.95 -18.50 -17.59
CA GLN A 171 15.87 -17.59 -17.31
C GLN A 171 16.17 -16.91 -15.98
N ALA A 172 16.36 -15.59 -16.00
CA ALA A 172 16.63 -14.82 -14.78
C ALA A 172 15.49 -15.00 -13.76
N GLY A 173 15.85 -15.23 -12.50
CA GLY A 173 14.87 -15.41 -11.42
C GLY A 173 14.16 -16.78 -11.41
N ARG A 174 14.58 -17.75 -12.21
CA ARG A 174 13.95 -19.08 -12.24
C ARG A 174 14.01 -19.82 -10.91
N TYR A 175 15.14 -19.74 -10.24
CA TYR A 175 15.34 -20.30 -8.90
C TYR A 175 15.96 -19.22 -8.04
N THR A 176 15.21 -18.74 -7.05
CA THR A 176 15.70 -17.67 -6.19
C THR A 176 15.70 -18.09 -4.73
N LEU A 177 16.62 -17.50 -3.99
CA LEU A 177 16.65 -17.55 -2.54
C LEU A 177 16.72 -16.11 -2.04
N ALA A 178 15.80 -15.75 -1.15
CA ALA A 178 15.71 -14.41 -0.61
C ALA A 178 15.78 -14.43 0.92
N VAL A 179 16.38 -13.41 1.49
CA VAL A 179 16.37 -13.14 2.92
C VAL A 179 15.85 -11.73 3.14
N SER A 180 14.86 -11.59 4.02
CA SER A 180 14.28 -10.32 4.39
C SER A 180 14.35 -10.06 5.88
N ALA A 181 14.44 -8.79 6.26
CA ALA A 181 14.30 -8.34 7.63
C ALA A 181 13.54 -7.01 7.65
N VAL A 182 12.62 -6.87 8.61
CA VAL A 182 11.83 -5.67 8.81
C VAL A 182 11.84 -5.31 10.28
N HIS A 183 12.07 -4.03 10.56
CA HIS A 183 12.15 -3.48 11.90
C HIS A 183 11.10 -2.39 12.09
N GLU A 184 10.36 -2.49 13.20
CA GLU A 184 9.51 -1.41 13.71
C GLU A 184 10.18 -0.81 14.96
N GLY A 185 10.53 0.47 14.87
CA GLY A 185 11.24 1.20 15.94
C GLY A 185 10.36 1.63 17.12
N GLY A 186 9.19 1.02 17.29
CA GLY A 186 8.25 1.38 18.36
C GLY A 186 7.61 2.73 18.16
N ARG A 187 6.94 3.25 19.21
CA ARG A 187 6.25 4.52 19.12
C ARG A 187 6.80 5.58 20.01
N GLY A 188 6.69 6.79 19.46
CA GLY A 188 7.35 8.02 19.85
C GLY A 188 7.12 8.52 21.27
N GLU A 189 6.27 7.97 22.09
CA GLU A 189 6.18 8.30 23.51
C GLU A 189 6.39 7.05 24.39
N GLY A 190 7.37 6.27 23.98
CA GLY A 190 8.21 5.43 24.83
C GLY A 190 7.50 4.39 25.65
N THR A 191 6.97 3.30 25.09
CA THR A 191 6.85 2.04 25.85
C THR A 191 6.43 0.84 24.96
N SER A 192 6.19 1.03 23.67
CA SER A 192 6.00 -0.12 22.78
C SER A 192 7.35 -0.73 22.45
N PRO A 193 7.59 -2.02 22.71
CA PRO A 193 8.84 -2.66 22.36
C PRO A 193 9.03 -2.66 20.85
N GLU A 194 10.26 -2.46 20.44
CA GLU A 194 10.70 -2.63 19.06
C GLU A 194 10.47 -4.07 18.61
N ILE A 195 10.11 -4.24 17.34
CA ILE A 195 9.89 -5.55 16.74
C ILE A 195 10.77 -5.69 15.52
N THR A 196 11.57 -6.76 15.50
CA THR A 196 12.28 -7.18 14.29
C THR A 196 11.74 -8.53 13.86
N LEU A 197 11.34 -8.63 12.60
CA LEU A 197 10.97 -9.90 11.96
C LEU A 197 11.95 -10.19 10.84
N ALA A 198 12.28 -11.47 10.65
CA ALA A 198 13.12 -11.94 9.56
C ALA A 198 12.47 -13.13 8.86
N HIS A 199 12.73 -13.29 7.57
CA HIS A 199 12.17 -14.36 6.76
C HIS A 199 13.19 -14.84 5.71
N LEU A 200 13.18 -16.14 5.44
CA LEU A 200 13.93 -16.78 4.38
C LEU A 200 12.94 -17.38 3.40
N ASP A 201 13.11 -17.10 2.12
CA ASP A 201 12.21 -17.46 1.06
C ASP A 201 12.95 -18.16 -0.09
N GLY A 202 12.28 -19.13 -0.69
CA GLY A 202 12.72 -19.75 -1.92
C GLY A 202 11.60 -19.79 -2.94
N THR A 203 11.91 -19.46 -4.19
CA THR A 203 10.97 -19.53 -5.31
C THR A 203 11.56 -20.35 -6.45
N ALA A 204 10.72 -21.14 -7.10
CA ALA A 204 11.10 -21.95 -8.25
C ALA A 204 10.04 -21.86 -9.35
N VAL A 205 10.42 -21.35 -10.53
CA VAL A 205 9.57 -21.39 -11.72
C VAL A 205 9.62 -22.81 -12.28
N VAL A 206 8.50 -23.51 -12.19
CA VAL A 206 8.36 -24.92 -12.60
C VAL A 206 7.85 -25.06 -14.02
N TRP A 207 7.18 -24.05 -14.53
CA TRP A 207 6.72 -23.99 -15.90
C TRP A 207 6.68 -22.54 -16.39
N ALA A 208 7.27 -22.29 -17.55
CA ALA A 208 7.29 -20.99 -18.18
C ALA A 208 7.03 -21.09 -19.68
N ARG A 209 6.23 -20.16 -20.19
CA ARG A 209 6.00 -19.89 -21.62
C ARG A 209 6.04 -18.38 -21.83
N SER A 210 6.00 -17.94 -23.08
CA SER A 210 6.12 -16.52 -23.44
C SER A 210 5.14 -15.57 -22.76
N SER A 211 3.99 -16.06 -22.30
CA SER A 211 2.93 -15.25 -21.68
C SER A 211 2.43 -15.81 -20.36
N PHE A 212 3.05 -16.85 -19.82
CA PHE A 212 2.56 -17.49 -18.60
C PHE A 212 3.71 -18.17 -17.85
N GLU A 213 3.75 -17.97 -16.53
CA GLU A 213 4.66 -18.64 -15.62
C GLU A 213 3.91 -19.25 -14.44
N LEU A 214 4.34 -20.43 -14.02
CA LEU A 214 3.88 -21.10 -12.80
C LEU A 214 5.09 -21.30 -11.91
N HIS A 215 4.98 -20.89 -10.66
CA HIS A 215 6.05 -21.00 -9.69
C HIS A 215 5.58 -21.59 -8.38
N LEU A 216 6.49 -22.29 -7.70
CA LEU A 216 6.36 -22.76 -6.34
C LEU A 216 7.09 -21.79 -5.42
N LEU A 217 6.57 -21.60 -4.22
CA LEU A 217 7.21 -20.81 -3.19
C LEU A 217 7.18 -21.54 -1.85
N ALA A 218 8.21 -21.34 -1.06
CA ALA A 218 8.27 -21.82 0.31
C ALA A 218 9.14 -20.88 1.14
N GLY A 219 8.84 -20.75 2.43
CA GLY A 219 9.61 -19.87 3.28
C GLY A 219 9.42 -20.17 4.77
N TRP A 220 10.33 -19.63 5.55
CA TRP A 220 10.32 -19.71 6.99
C TRP A 220 10.79 -18.40 7.61
N GLY A 221 10.09 -17.94 8.63
CA GLY A 221 10.42 -16.71 9.32
C GLY A 221 10.34 -16.82 10.82
N GLY A 222 10.83 -15.81 11.49
CA GLY A 222 10.86 -15.74 12.93
C GLY A 222 11.11 -14.34 13.46
N ARG A 223 11.08 -14.24 14.79
CA ARG A 223 11.41 -13.04 15.52
C ARG A 223 12.78 -13.21 16.18
N PRO A 224 13.84 -12.55 15.66
CA PRO A 224 15.18 -12.61 16.26
C PRO A 224 15.16 -12.17 17.73
N GLY A 225 15.90 -12.87 18.57
CA GLY A 225 15.99 -12.57 20.01
C GLY A 225 14.82 -13.02 20.88
N THR A 226 13.73 -13.55 20.28
CA THR A 226 12.58 -14.06 21.02
C THR A 226 12.40 -15.52 20.68
N GLY A 227 12.72 -16.41 21.62
CA GLY A 227 12.55 -17.85 21.44
C GLY A 227 11.09 -18.24 21.20
N GLY A 228 10.84 -19.12 20.21
CA GLY A 228 9.55 -19.72 19.99
C GLY A 228 8.60 -19.02 19.01
N ALA A 229 8.90 -17.80 18.54
CA ALA A 229 8.09 -17.12 17.52
C ALA A 229 8.58 -17.49 16.12
N TRP A 230 7.74 -18.17 15.32
CA TRP A 230 8.09 -18.59 13.96
C TRP A 230 6.87 -18.70 13.05
N GLY A 231 7.10 -18.72 11.76
CA GLY A 231 6.11 -19.00 10.74
C GLY A 231 6.71 -19.74 9.57
N ALA A 232 5.89 -20.52 8.91
CA ALA A 232 6.25 -21.23 7.68
C ALA A 232 5.16 -21.01 6.63
N VAL A 233 5.57 -21.00 5.38
CA VAL A 233 4.69 -20.84 4.21
C VAL A 233 5.11 -21.80 3.11
N ALA A 234 4.12 -22.33 2.39
CA ALA A 234 4.31 -23.02 1.14
C ALA A 234 3.15 -22.68 0.21
N GLY A 235 3.43 -22.48 -1.07
CA GLY A 235 2.40 -22.05 -1.99
C GLY A 235 2.76 -22.20 -3.44
N VAL A 236 1.82 -21.76 -4.26
CA VAL A 236 1.94 -21.70 -5.72
C VAL A 236 1.54 -20.30 -6.18
N GLY A 237 2.19 -19.84 -7.24
CA GLY A 237 1.83 -18.62 -7.92
C GLY A 237 1.79 -18.81 -9.42
N ALA A 238 1.03 -17.97 -10.09
CA ALA A 238 0.93 -17.94 -11.54
C ALA A 238 0.91 -16.50 -12.02
N ASP A 239 1.76 -16.20 -12.99
CA ASP A 239 1.83 -14.90 -13.66
C ASP A 239 1.47 -15.08 -15.13
N ALA A 240 0.58 -14.24 -15.63
CA ALA A 240 0.20 -14.19 -17.04
C ALA A 240 0.36 -12.76 -17.55
N GLU A 241 1.13 -12.60 -18.62
CA GLU A 241 1.37 -11.31 -19.23
C GLU A 241 1.15 -11.39 -20.74
N THR A 242 0.19 -10.62 -21.23
CA THR A 242 -0.07 -10.40 -22.64
C THR A 242 -0.16 -8.90 -22.92
N PRO A 243 -0.18 -8.47 -24.18
CA PRO A 243 -0.34 -7.04 -24.48
C PRO A 243 -1.57 -6.36 -23.86
N SER A 244 -2.63 -7.11 -23.57
CA SER A 244 -3.89 -6.57 -23.03
C SER A 244 -4.24 -7.06 -21.63
N LEU A 245 -3.55 -8.09 -21.12
CA LEU A 245 -3.84 -8.69 -19.83
C LEU A 245 -2.53 -8.86 -19.04
N ASN A 246 -2.54 -8.37 -17.81
CA ASN A 246 -1.56 -8.71 -16.80
C ASN A 246 -2.31 -9.33 -15.62
N ALA A 247 -2.01 -10.57 -15.27
CA ALA A 247 -2.68 -11.24 -14.17
C ALA A 247 -1.64 -11.97 -13.31
N ARG A 248 -1.75 -11.79 -12.00
CA ARG A 248 -0.96 -12.48 -11.00
C ARG A 248 -1.88 -13.15 -10.01
N LEU A 249 -1.67 -14.43 -9.77
CA LEU A 249 -2.40 -15.23 -8.80
C LEU A 249 -1.43 -15.85 -7.81
N ARG A 250 -1.84 -15.95 -6.56
CA ARG A 250 -1.04 -16.56 -5.50
C ARG A 250 -1.94 -17.30 -4.51
N LEU A 251 -1.54 -18.51 -4.12
CA LEU A 251 -2.22 -19.33 -3.13
C LEU A 251 -1.18 -19.93 -2.19
N GLU A 252 -1.36 -19.74 -0.88
CA GLU A 252 -0.42 -20.16 0.14
C GLU A 252 -1.12 -20.87 1.30
N ALA A 253 -0.49 -21.91 1.79
CA ALA A 253 -0.74 -22.47 3.12
C ALA A 253 0.29 -21.90 4.08
N ARG A 254 -0.16 -21.36 5.20
CA ARG A 254 0.66 -20.67 6.20
C ARG A 254 0.48 -21.33 7.57
N ARG A 255 1.55 -21.38 8.34
CA ARG A 255 1.52 -21.74 9.75
C ARG A 255 2.26 -20.70 10.55
N GLN A 256 1.69 -20.34 11.71
CA GLN A 256 2.18 -19.23 12.53
C GLN A 256 2.14 -19.63 14.00
N HIS A 257 3.16 -19.25 14.77
CA HIS A 257 3.32 -19.57 16.16
C HIS A 257 4.04 -18.48 16.95
N GLY A 258 3.70 -18.33 18.23
CA GLY A 258 4.44 -17.49 19.18
C GLY A 258 4.38 -15.98 18.88
N GLY A 259 3.35 -15.52 18.20
CA GLY A 259 3.20 -14.10 17.84
C GLY A 259 3.90 -13.69 16.54
N PHE A 260 4.53 -14.61 15.82
CA PHE A 260 4.96 -14.35 14.46
C PHE A 260 3.77 -14.36 13.50
N ARG A 261 3.76 -13.44 12.53
CA ARG A 261 2.73 -13.35 11.51
C ARG A 261 3.33 -13.21 10.12
N GLN A 262 2.88 -14.03 9.18
CA GLN A 262 3.09 -13.82 7.76
C GLN A 262 2.31 -12.58 7.31
N GLY A 263 2.95 -11.67 6.56
CA GLY A 263 2.33 -10.41 6.18
C GLY A 263 2.01 -9.51 7.38
N ALA A 264 2.86 -9.53 8.42
CA ALA A 264 2.66 -8.75 9.65
C ALA A 264 2.43 -7.26 9.37
N PHE A 265 3.12 -6.73 8.37
CA PHE A 265 3.01 -5.34 7.95
C PHE A 265 2.12 -5.28 6.69
N GLY A 266 0.82 -5.38 6.91
CA GLY A 266 -0.21 -5.45 5.89
C GLY A 266 -0.99 -4.15 5.69
N PRO A 267 -2.12 -4.19 4.98
CA PRO A 267 -2.90 -3.02 4.61
C PRO A 267 -3.53 -2.27 5.80
N ASP A 268 -3.73 -2.93 6.93
CA ASP A 268 -4.28 -2.33 8.15
C ASP A 268 -3.22 -1.95 9.19
N TYR A 269 -1.93 -2.14 8.88
CA TYR A 269 -0.85 -1.98 9.85
C TYR A 269 -0.84 -0.61 10.52
N GLU A 270 -1.02 0.47 9.76
CA GLU A 270 -1.00 1.83 10.31
C GLU A 270 -2.16 2.07 11.31
N LEU A 271 -3.33 1.47 11.09
CA LEU A 271 -4.43 1.50 12.05
C LEU A 271 -4.18 0.58 13.26
N ALA A 272 -3.66 -0.62 13.02
CA ALA A 272 -3.32 -1.58 14.08
C ALA A 272 -2.25 -1.02 15.01
N ARG A 273 -1.28 -0.28 14.46
CA ARG A 273 -0.25 0.42 15.21
C ARG A 273 -0.83 1.42 16.21
N PHE A 274 -1.82 2.23 15.81
CA PHE A 274 -2.49 3.17 16.70
C PHE A 274 -3.26 2.47 17.82
N ARG A 275 -3.92 1.35 17.53
CA ARG A 275 -4.58 0.53 18.55
C ARG A 275 -3.60 -0.03 19.57
N ALA A 276 -2.44 -0.51 19.13
CA ALA A 276 -1.41 -1.02 20.01
C ALA A 276 -0.84 0.04 20.96
N ALA A 277 -0.87 1.32 20.58
CA ALA A 277 -0.49 2.46 21.43
C ALA A 277 -1.59 2.92 22.37
N GLY A 278 -2.83 2.43 22.20
CA GLY A 278 -3.97 2.86 22.99
C GLY A 278 -3.91 2.49 24.46
N ALA A 279 -5.05 2.68 25.16
CA ALA A 279 -5.18 2.49 26.61
C ALA A 279 -4.69 1.14 27.11
N SER A 280 -4.78 0.09 26.28
CA SER A 280 -4.24 -1.23 26.61
C SER A 280 -2.72 -1.31 26.52
N ARG A 281 -2.08 -0.35 25.86
CA ARG A 281 -0.62 -0.25 25.61
C ARG A 281 0.04 -1.58 25.22
N GLN A 282 -0.74 -2.50 24.63
CA GLN A 282 -0.22 -3.76 24.14
C GLN A 282 0.59 -3.51 22.87
N PRO A 283 1.87 -3.91 22.83
CA PRO A 283 2.66 -3.88 21.62
C PRO A 283 1.99 -4.72 20.52
N LEU A 284 2.18 -4.34 19.27
CA LEU A 284 1.68 -5.12 18.14
C LEU A 284 2.14 -6.59 18.19
N ALA A 285 3.36 -6.84 18.71
CA ALA A 285 3.91 -8.17 18.93
C ALA A 285 3.19 -9.01 19.97
N GLU A 286 2.56 -8.37 20.95
CA GLU A 286 1.80 -9.00 22.04
C GLU A 286 0.29 -8.94 21.80
N ALA A 287 -0.15 -8.23 20.76
CA ALA A 287 -1.54 -8.23 20.35
C ALA A 287 -1.96 -9.68 20.07
N PRO A 288 -3.14 -10.12 20.58
CA PRO A 288 -3.59 -11.47 20.36
C PRO A 288 -3.72 -11.75 18.88
N PHE A 289 -2.77 -12.50 18.36
CA PHE A 289 -2.72 -12.91 16.97
C PHE A 289 -3.18 -14.37 16.89
N PRO A 290 -4.02 -14.75 15.93
CA PRO A 290 -4.48 -16.13 15.82
C PRO A 290 -3.31 -17.03 15.46
N GLU A 291 -2.91 -17.85 16.43
CA GLU A 291 -2.00 -18.97 16.20
C GLU A 291 -2.65 -20.04 15.34
N GLY A 292 -1.85 -20.84 14.68
CA GLY A 292 -2.30 -21.99 13.90
C GLY A 292 -2.03 -21.85 12.42
N ALA A 293 -2.89 -22.43 11.62
CA ALA A 293 -2.77 -22.42 10.17
C ALA A 293 -3.74 -21.43 9.54
N SER A 294 -3.38 -20.97 8.32
CA SER A 294 -4.25 -20.19 7.46
C SER A 294 -4.02 -20.55 5.99
N VAL A 295 -4.97 -20.19 5.17
CA VAL A 295 -4.85 -20.19 3.71
C VAL A 295 -4.96 -18.75 3.24
N TYR A 296 -3.99 -18.32 2.47
CA TYR A 296 -3.94 -17.01 1.85
C TYR A 296 -4.12 -17.14 0.33
N ALA A 297 -4.96 -16.31 -0.24
CA ALA A 297 -5.15 -16.21 -1.69
C ALA A 297 -5.10 -14.74 -2.11
N GLU A 298 -4.46 -14.47 -3.24
CA GLU A 298 -4.36 -13.14 -3.83
C GLU A 298 -4.51 -13.22 -5.34
N ALA A 299 -5.17 -12.22 -5.91
CA ALA A 299 -5.33 -12.03 -7.34
C ALA A 299 -5.17 -10.56 -7.69
N ASP A 300 -4.26 -10.26 -8.62
CA ASP A 300 -4.09 -8.95 -9.24
C ASP A 300 -4.31 -9.11 -10.74
N VAL A 301 -5.23 -8.32 -11.30
CA VAL A 301 -5.60 -8.39 -12.72
C VAL A 301 -5.68 -6.97 -13.27
N GLY A 302 -4.92 -6.71 -14.31
CA GLY A 302 -5.04 -5.50 -15.12
C GLY A 302 -5.42 -5.87 -16.55
N TRP A 303 -6.48 -5.28 -17.07
CA TRP A 303 -6.95 -5.51 -18.43
C TRP A 303 -7.09 -4.20 -19.18
N ASP A 304 -6.49 -4.15 -20.39
CA ASP A 304 -6.52 -3.00 -21.28
C ASP A 304 -7.17 -3.41 -22.60
N ALA A 305 -8.34 -2.82 -22.92
CA ALA A 305 -9.09 -3.15 -24.14
C ALA A 305 -8.47 -2.53 -25.39
N GLU A 306 -7.73 -1.42 -25.28
CA GLU A 306 -7.19 -0.67 -26.42
C GLU A 306 -5.74 -0.24 -26.20
N ARG A 307 -4.92 -0.41 -27.24
CA ARG A 307 -3.61 0.21 -27.36
C ARG A 307 -3.77 1.56 -28.06
N LEU A 308 -3.73 2.65 -27.34
CA LEU A 308 -3.57 3.97 -27.91
C LEU A 308 -2.11 4.41 -27.84
N VAL A 309 -1.48 4.53 -29.02
CA VAL A 309 -0.19 5.23 -29.24
C VAL A 309 0.87 4.92 -28.20
N GLY A 310 1.21 3.63 -28.04
CA GLY A 310 2.33 3.20 -27.19
C GLY A 310 2.11 3.27 -25.67
N ARG A 311 0.95 3.71 -25.21
CA ARG A 311 0.58 3.72 -23.78
C ARG A 311 -0.51 2.67 -23.53
N MET A 312 -0.17 1.72 -22.67
CA MET A 312 -1.19 0.80 -22.14
C MET A 312 -2.06 1.56 -21.14
N GLN A 313 -3.34 1.60 -21.42
CA GLN A 313 -4.29 2.27 -20.55
C GLN A 313 -5.22 1.21 -19.95
N ARG A 314 -5.18 1.07 -18.63
CA ARG A 314 -5.95 0.05 -17.92
C ARG A 314 -7.42 0.47 -17.82
N HIS A 315 -8.30 -0.31 -18.46
CA HIS A 315 -9.74 -0.14 -18.35
C HIS A 315 -10.33 -0.84 -17.13
N LEU A 316 -9.71 -1.92 -16.70
CA LEU A 316 -10.04 -2.64 -15.48
C LEU A 316 -8.77 -2.90 -14.69
N SER A 317 -8.78 -2.56 -13.41
CA SER A 317 -7.80 -3.01 -12.43
C SER A 317 -8.53 -3.68 -11.28
N PHE A 318 -8.20 -4.92 -11.01
CA PHE A 318 -8.72 -5.71 -9.90
C PHE A 318 -7.56 -6.20 -9.07
N SER A 319 -7.61 -5.99 -7.78
CA SER A 319 -6.61 -6.47 -6.82
C SER A 319 -7.34 -6.92 -5.57
N TRP A 320 -7.19 -8.17 -5.18
CA TRP A 320 -7.89 -8.74 -4.03
C TRP A 320 -7.04 -9.75 -3.30
N ALA A 321 -7.07 -9.69 -1.99
CA ALA A 321 -6.44 -10.67 -1.12
C ALA A 321 -7.40 -11.12 -0.02
N VAL A 322 -7.30 -12.39 0.36
CA VAL A 322 -8.04 -12.97 1.48
C VAL A 322 -7.18 -13.97 2.23
N GLU A 323 -7.21 -13.91 3.55
CA GLU A 323 -6.61 -14.91 4.44
C GLU A 323 -7.67 -15.48 5.38
N VAL A 324 -7.81 -16.80 5.37
CA VAL A 324 -8.76 -17.55 6.21
C VAL A 324 -7.98 -18.38 7.21
N PHE A 325 -8.20 -18.11 8.49
CA PHE A 325 -7.51 -18.77 9.59
C PHE A 325 -8.32 -19.93 10.17
N THR A 326 -7.65 -20.95 10.64
CA THR A 326 -8.28 -22.06 11.38
C THR A 326 -9.04 -21.59 12.62
N SER A 327 -8.69 -20.44 13.16
CA SER A 327 -9.40 -19.77 14.25
C SER A 327 -10.75 -19.13 13.83
N ARG A 328 -11.23 -19.33 12.60
CA ARG A 328 -12.44 -18.71 12.01
C ARG A 328 -12.35 -17.17 11.87
N ARG A 329 -11.15 -16.62 11.88
CA ARG A 329 -10.90 -15.24 11.50
C ARG A 329 -10.74 -15.16 9.98
N VAL A 330 -11.22 -14.08 9.38
CA VAL A 330 -10.97 -13.76 7.97
C VAL A 330 -10.43 -12.34 7.89
N ASP A 331 -9.32 -12.19 7.18
CA ASP A 331 -8.75 -10.91 6.80
C ASP A 331 -8.85 -10.80 5.28
N THR A 332 -9.30 -9.66 4.77
CA THR A 332 -9.44 -9.41 3.33
C THR A 332 -9.21 -7.95 3.00
N ASP A 333 -8.60 -7.70 1.87
CA ASP A 333 -8.51 -6.36 1.29
C ASP A 333 -8.62 -6.45 -0.22
N GLY A 334 -9.09 -5.39 -0.84
CA GLY A 334 -9.20 -5.36 -2.29
C GLY A 334 -9.56 -4.02 -2.85
N ARG A 335 -9.27 -3.86 -4.15
CA ARG A 335 -9.63 -2.69 -4.93
C ARG A 335 -10.05 -3.12 -6.34
N ILE A 336 -11.14 -2.53 -6.81
CA ILE A 336 -11.59 -2.61 -8.20
C ILE A 336 -11.60 -1.18 -8.74
N ALA A 337 -10.98 -0.97 -9.89
CA ALA A 337 -11.04 0.31 -10.59
C ALA A 337 -11.39 0.09 -12.06
N LEU A 338 -12.27 0.92 -12.56
CA LEU A 338 -12.83 0.88 -13.93
C LEU A 338 -12.62 2.25 -14.58
N GLN A 339 -12.24 2.22 -15.86
CA GLN A 339 -12.24 3.40 -16.72
C GLN A 339 -13.20 3.15 -17.89
N LEU A 340 -14.18 4.02 -18.03
CA LEU A 340 -15.27 3.89 -19.00
C LEU A 340 -15.34 5.14 -19.88
N PHE A 341 -16.03 5.03 -21.04
CA PHE A 341 -16.28 6.14 -21.98
C PHE A 341 -15.00 6.86 -22.38
N GLU A 342 -14.05 6.14 -22.98
CA GLU A 342 -12.75 6.70 -23.38
C GLU A 342 -12.04 7.40 -22.22
N ARG A 343 -12.25 6.87 -21.00
CA ARG A 343 -11.70 7.35 -19.70
C ARG A 343 -12.26 8.67 -19.19
N ASN A 344 -13.36 9.10 -19.73
CA ASN A 344 -14.07 10.23 -19.17
C ASN A 344 -14.72 9.91 -17.84
N LEU A 345 -14.94 8.62 -17.53
CA LEU A 345 -15.47 8.16 -16.25
C LEU A 345 -14.53 7.14 -15.61
N GLU A 346 -14.01 7.48 -14.44
CA GLU A 346 -13.21 6.60 -13.60
C GLU A 346 -13.99 6.29 -12.32
N LEU A 347 -14.09 5.01 -12.00
CA LEU A 347 -14.75 4.50 -10.79
C LEU A 347 -13.78 3.60 -10.05
N ALA A 348 -13.69 3.74 -8.74
CA ALA A 348 -12.95 2.79 -7.92
C ALA A 348 -13.72 2.46 -6.64
N LEU A 349 -13.60 1.21 -6.20
CA LEU A 349 -14.11 0.71 -4.93
C LEU A 349 -12.98 -0.03 -4.22
N SER A 350 -12.73 0.33 -2.98
CA SER A 350 -11.77 -0.33 -2.10
C SER A 350 -12.46 -0.86 -0.86
N VAL A 351 -12.04 -2.02 -0.42
CA VAL A 351 -12.53 -2.66 0.81
C VAL A 351 -11.36 -3.18 1.63
N LEU A 352 -11.50 -3.10 2.95
CA LEU A 352 -10.61 -3.71 3.91
C LEU A 352 -11.45 -4.31 5.03
N GLY A 353 -11.22 -5.57 5.35
CA GLY A 353 -11.85 -6.25 6.47
C GLY A 353 -10.81 -7.04 7.25
N VAL A 354 -10.68 -6.78 8.53
CA VAL A 354 -9.69 -7.43 9.39
C VAL A 354 -10.35 -7.99 10.63
N GLY A 355 -10.07 -9.24 10.92
CA GLY A 355 -10.65 -9.93 12.07
C GLY A 355 -12.13 -10.27 11.89
N LEU A 356 -12.62 -10.37 10.66
CA LEU A 356 -14.01 -10.73 10.40
C LEU A 356 -14.33 -12.09 11.04
N GLY A 357 -15.53 -12.19 11.62
CA GLY A 357 -15.95 -13.38 12.37
C GLY A 357 -15.45 -13.39 13.82
N ARG A 358 -14.76 -12.36 14.30
CA ARG A 358 -14.26 -12.24 15.68
C ARG A 358 -14.69 -10.89 16.31
N PRO A 359 -14.81 -10.83 17.64
CA PRO A 359 -15.00 -9.56 18.34
C PRO A 359 -13.87 -8.57 18.01
N GLY A 360 -14.23 -7.31 17.75
CA GLY A 360 -13.27 -6.28 17.38
C GLY A 360 -12.89 -6.28 15.91
N ALA A 361 -13.66 -6.94 15.05
CA ALA A 361 -13.52 -6.84 13.60
C ALA A 361 -13.56 -5.38 13.14
N ARG A 362 -12.72 -5.06 12.16
CA ARG A 362 -12.63 -3.74 11.53
C ARG A 362 -12.93 -3.88 10.05
N TYR A 363 -13.65 -2.95 9.50
CA TYR A 363 -13.89 -2.89 8.06
C TYR A 363 -13.93 -1.45 7.59
N LEU A 364 -13.41 -1.23 6.39
CA LEU A 364 -13.47 0.03 5.66
C LEU A 364 -13.96 -0.25 4.25
N VAL A 365 -14.78 0.67 3.76
CA VAL A 365 -15.19 0.70 2.35
C VAL A 365 -14.98 2.11 1.85
N ALA A 366 -14.36 2.27 0.69
CA ALA A 366 -14.18 3.57 0.06
C ALA A 366 -14.52 3.49 -1.41
N GLY A 367 -15.28 4.45 -1.90
CA GLY A 367 -15.61 4.64 -3.31
C GLY A 367 -15.05 5.96 -3.82
N GLU A 368 -14.60 5.95 -5.05
CA GLU A 368 -14.09 7.11 -5.77
C GLU A 368 -14.74 7.19 -7.15
N LEU A 369 -15.06 8.42 -7.55
CA LEU A 369 -15.60 8.75 -8.87
C LEU A 369 -14.87 9.96 -9.42
N ARG A 370 -14.50 9.90 -10.68
CA ARG A 370 -14.03 11.04 -11.45
C ARG A 370 -14.73 11.03 -12.80
N TRP A 371 -15.39 12.11 -13.14
CA TRP A 371 -16.10 12.27 -14.41
C TRP A 371 -15.67 13.52 -15.14
N ARG A 372 -14.99 13.35 -16.27
CA ARG A 372 -14.57 14.41 -17.17
C ARG A 372 -15.73 14.78 -18.10
N PHE A 373 -16.33 15.93 -17.89
CA PHE A 373 -17.46 16.41 -18.67
C PHE A 373 -17.07 17.51 -19.69
N ALA A 374 -15.84 18.01 -19.62
CA ALA A 374 -15.24 18.92 -20.62
C ALA A 374 -13.75 18.63 -20.74
N SER A 375 -13.09 19.18 -21.77
CA SER A 375 -11.68 18.89 -22.07
C SER A 375 -10.74 19.09 -20.89
N ARG A 376 -11.02 20.05 -20.01
CA ARG A 376 -10.18 20.41 -18.86
C ARG A 376 -10.91 20.31 -17.51
N LEU A 377 -12.21 20.06 -17.53
CA LEU A 377 -13.04 20.08 -16.33
C LEU A 377 -13.58 18.68 -16.02
N TYR A 378 -13.57 18.34 -14.74
CA TYR A 378 -14.14 17.07 -14.25
C TYR A 378 -14.78 17.25 -12.87
N ALA A 379 -15.76 16.41 -12.59
CA ALA A 379 -16.36 16.24 -11.29
C ALA A 379 -15.62 15.17 -10.51
N LEU A 380 -15.54 15.34 -9.20
CA LEU A 380 -14.95 14.42 -8.25
C LEU A 380 -15.98 13.99 -7.23
N GLY A 381 -15.98 12.71 -6.88
CA GLY A 381 -16.74 12.17 -5.75
C GLY A 381 -15.91 11.17 -4.99
N ARG A 382 -15.94 11.25 -3.68
CA ARG A 382 -15.30 10.28 -2.80
C ARG A 382 -16.19 10.04 -1.59
N GLY A 383 -16.28 8.80 -1.16
CA GLY A 383 -17.05 8.46 0.03
C GLY A 383 -16.57 7.17 0.65
N GLY A 384 -16.81 7.00 1.95
CA GLY A 384 -16.38 5.78 2.62
C GLY A 384 -16.67 5.74 4.10
N THR A 385 -16.23 4.67 4.72
CA THR A 385 -16.36 4.39 6.15
C THR A 385 -14.98 4.34 6.82
N PRO A 386 -14.29 5.49 7.02
CA PRO A 386 -12.99 5.51 7.67
C PRO A 386 -13.08 5.10 9.13
N LEU A 387 -11.96 4.70 9.69
CA LEU A 387 -11.76 4.52 11.12
C LEU A 387 -10.91 5.67 11.63
N PHE A 388 -11.45 6.40 12.61
CA PHE A 388 -10.78 7.54 13.24
C PHE A 388 -10.04 7.06 14.49
N PRO A 389 -8.71 7.17 14.56
CA PRO A 389 -7.95 6.90 15.77
C PRO A 389 -8.33 7.88 16.87
N GLN A 390 -8.43 7.39 18.10
CA GLN A 390 -8.72 8.21 19.28
C GLN A 390 -7.49 8.24 20.19
N THR A 391 -7.41 9.26 21.03
CA THR A 391 -6.32 9.43 22.00
C THR A 391 -6.23 8.29 23.01
N ASP A 392 -7.34 7.58 23.27
CA ASP A 392 -7.37 6.39 24.10
C ASP A 392 -6.92 5.11 23.35
N GLY A 393 -6.56 5.23 22.07
CA GLY A 393 -6.14 4.13 21.20
C GLY A 393 -7.26 3.27 20.66
N SER A 394 -8.52 3.66 20.86
CA SER A 394 -9.65 3.07 20.18
C SER A 394 -9.74 3.57 18.74
N LEU A 395 -10.40 2.77 17.89
CA LEU A 395 -10.72 3.16 16.53
C LEU A 395 -12.23 3.41 16.43
N ARG A 396 -12.60 4.65 16.15
CA ARG A 396 -14.00 5.03 16.02
C ARG A 396 -14.45 4.89 14.56
N PRO A 397 -15.47 4.09 14.26
CA PRO A 397 -16.03 4.06 12.92
C PRO A 397 -16.75 5.36 12.60
N GLY A 398 -16.77 5.75 11.33
CA GLY A 398 -17.45 6.92 10.86
C GLY A 398 -17.82 6.84 9.40
N ALA A 399 -18.17 7.97 8.83
CA ALA A 399 -18.37 8.14 7.40
C ALA A 399 -17.66 9.40 6.93
N GLN A 400 -17.22 9.38 5.69
CA GLN A 400 -16.74 10.55 4.97
C GLN A 400 -17.44 10.65 3.63
N ALA A 401 -17.67 11.87 3.17
CA ALA A 401 -18.16 12.15 1.84
C ALA A 401 -17.51 13.42 1.30
N SER A 402 -17.11 13.40 0.05
CA SER A 402 -16.54 14.55 -0.64
C SER A 402 -17.13 14.65 -2.04
N LEU A 403 -17.48 15.87 -2.44
CA LEU A 403 -17.91 16.20 -3.80
C LEU A 403 -17.18 17.46 -4.23
N GLY A 404 -16.72 17.49 -5.48
CA GLY A 404 -15.96 18.62 -5.97
C GLY A 404 -15.83 18.67 -7.48
N VAL A 405 -15.07 19.64 -7.89
CA VAL A 405 -14.70 19.85 -9.29
C VAL A 405 -13.20 20.08 -9.38
N GLY A 406 -12.63 19.69 -10.50
CA GLY A 406 -11.23 19.92 -10.78
C GLY A 406 -11.01 20.44 -12.19
N VAL A 407 -9.88 21.08 -12.34
CA VAL A 407 -9.37 21.56 -13.63
C VAL A 407 -7.93 21.09 -13.83
N ASP A 408 -7.61 20.63 -15.01
CA ASP A 408 -6.25 20.28 -15.39
C ASP A 408 -5.91 20.81 -16.79
N ASN A 409 -4.62 20.80 -17.11
CA ASN A 409 -4.11 21.16 -18.44
C ASN A 409 -3.88 19.91 -19.33
N ALA A 410 -4.35 18.73 -18.92
CA ALA A 410 -4.30 17.53 -19.76
C ALA A 410 -5.15 17.73 -21.02
N ARG A 411 -4.57 17.38 -22.18
CA ARG A 411 -5.24 17.42 -23.49
C ARG A 411 -5.67 16.03 -23.92
#